data_5c18fcbc9422736dc0b411badde61be6
#
_entry.id   5c18fcbc9422736dc0b411badde61be6
#
_cell.length_a   1.000
_cell.length_b   1.000
_cell.length_c   1.000
_cell.angle_alpha   90.00
_cell.angle_beta   90.00
_cell.angle_gamma   90.00
#
_symmetry.space_group_name_H-M   'P 1'
#
loop_
_entity.id
_entity.type
_entity.pdbx_description
1 polymer ?
#
loop_
_entity_poly.entity_id
_entity_poly.type
_entity_poly.pdbx_seq_one_letter_code
_entity_poly.pdbx_strand_id
1 'polypeptide(L)'
;ASGDAERAELIAAAQQLQWRNKAISDTYEPGSTFKIITLAMALEEGVVDMNSSFYCGGSTSVLGRSTPVRCWKSGGHGSQTLTQAVQHSCNVAFVNIGQRIGEERFYDYAEAFGFFERTGDSSAQLTGTTGIDLGGESGSIWWSEDVFCNPENLSQLAAASFGQTFNITPLQLITAVSAC
;
A
#
# COMPACT_ATOMS: atom_id res chain seq x y z
N ALA A 1 42.82 -8.92 24.42
CA ALA A 1 41.64 -9.78 24.79
C ALA A 1 40.27 -9.08 24.66
N SER A 2 40.09 -7.80 25.13
CA SER A 2 38.78 -7.11 24.96
C SER A 2 38.53 -6.63 23.53
N GLY A 3 39.55 -6.14 22.84
CA GLY A 3 39.41 -5.67 21.47
C GLY A 3 39.15 -6.75 20.43
N ASP A 4 39.60 -7.96 20.67
CA ASP A 4 39.35 -9.08 19.75
C ASP A 4 37.89 -9.59 19.86
N ALA A 5 37.31 -9.58 21.06
CA ALA A 5 35.90 -9.94 21.27
C ALA A 5 34.97 -8.88 20.63
N GLU A 6 35.24 -7.62 20.85
CA GLU A 6 34.47 -6.50 20.24
C GLU A 6 34.55 -6.54 18.70
N ARG A 7 35.74 -6.81 18.15
CA ARG A 7 35.91 -6.97 16.71
C ARG A 7 35.15 -8.18 16.17
N ALA A 8 35.11 -9.30 16.89
CA ALA A 8 34.36 -10.49 16.47
C ALA A 8 32.84 -10.22 16.46
N GLU A 9 32.32 -9.49 17.44
CA GLU A 9 30.91 -9.08 17.50
C GLU A 9 30.54 -8.15 16.33
N LEU A 10 31.40 -7.17 16.02
CA LEU A 10 31.18 -6.27 14.90
C LEU A 10 31.18 -7.00 13.55
N ILE A 11 32.09 -7.97 13.38
CA ILE A 11 32.13 -8.81 12.17
C ILE A 11 30.86 -9.66 12.07
N ALA A 12 30.44 -10.31 13.15
CA ALA A 12 29.22 -11.12 13.17
C ALA A 12 27.97 -10.29 12.86
N ALA A 13 27.86 -9.09 13.43
CA ALA A 13 26.76 -8.15 13.14
C ALA A 13 26.77 -7.70 11.66
N ALA A 14 27.94 -7.39 11.12
CA ALA A 14 28.08 -7.02 9.71
C ALA A 14 27.72 -8.17 8.76
N GLN A 15 28.09 -9.40 9.10
CA GLN A 15 27.72 -10.61 8.35
C GLN A 15 26.21 -10.83 8.36
N GLN A 16 25.55 -10.69 9.51
CA GLN A 16 24.10 -10.83 9.59
C GLN A 16 23.38 -9.78 8.73
N LEU A 17 23.85 -8.54 8.73
CA LEU A 17 23.31 -7.49 7.85
C LEU A 17 23.54 -7.81 6.36
N GLN A 18 24.67 -8.40 6.02
CA GLN A 18 24.99 -8.80 4.65
C GLN A 18 24.14 -9.99 4.18
N TRP A 19 23.84 -10.92 5.06
CA TRP A 19 23.03 -12.10 4.76
C TRP A 19 21.52 -11.83 4.75
N ARG A 20 21.11 -10.68 5.29
CA ARG A 20 19.69 -10.30 5.32
C ARG A 20 19.16 -10.11 3.90
N ASN A 21 18.17 -10.89 3.53
CA ASN A 21 17.47 -10.75 2.26
C ASN A 21 16.41 -9.65 2.37
N LYS A 22 16.75 -8.44 1.96
CA LYS A 22 15.88 -7.26 2.04
C LYS A 22 14.55 -7.43 1.30
N ALA A 23 14.51 -8.28 0.26
CA ALA A 23 13.29 -8.48 -0.51
C ALA A 23 12.18 -9.17 0.28
N ILE A 24 12.55 -9.92 1.33
CA ILE A 24 11.59 -10.65 2.17
C ILE A 24 11.59 -10.19 3.63
N SER A 25 12.70 -9.59 4.09
CA SER A 25 12.86 -9.24 5.51
C SER A 25 12.63 -7.77 5.83
N ASP A 26 12.55 -6.90 4.84
CA ASP A 26 12.28 -5.48 5.03
C ASP A 26 10.87 -5.15 4.54
N THR A 27 10.15 -4.37 5.32
CA THR A 27 8.85 -3.82 4.93
C THR A 27 8.95 -2.32 4.66
N TYR A 28 8.15 -1.82 3.75
CA TYR A 28 8.15 -0.42 3.37
C TYR A 28 6.77 0.00 2.84
N GLU A 29 6.51 1.30 2.83
CA GLU A 29 5.34 1.86 2.15
C GLU A 29 5.56 1.78 0.62
N PRO A 30 4.75 1.02 -0.14
CA PRO A 30 4.98 0.80 -1.57
C PRO A 30 4.83 2.07 -2.42
N GLY A 31 4.13 3.07 -1.89
CA GLY A 31 3.90 4.32 -2.60
C GLY A 31 3.19 4.11 -3.94
N SER A 32 3.53 4.92 -4.93
CA SER A 32 2.82 4.95 -6.22
C SER A 32 2.87 3.65 -7.02
N THR A 33 3.74 2.70 -6.69
CA THR A 33 3.73 1.38 -7.34
C THR A 33 2.49 0.58 -6.97
N PHE A 34 1.92 0.81 -5.79
CA PHE A 34 0.66 0.19 -5.36
C PHE A 34 -0.56 0.63 -6.19
N LYS A 35 -0.49 1.74 -6.90
CA LYS A 35 -1.56 2.20 -7.78
C LYS A 35 -1.92 1.22 -8.89
N ILE A 36 -1.00 0.32 -9.25
CA ILE A 36 -1.28 -0.79 -10.19
C ILE A 36 -2.36 -1.68 -9.59
N ILE A 37 -2.21 -2.05 -8.33
CA ILE A 37 -3.17 -2.88 -7.60
C ILE A 37 -4.52 -2.16 -7.45
N THR A 38 -4.50 -0.89 -7.00
CA THR A 38 -5.73 -0.07 -6.89
C THR A 38 -6.45 0.05 -8.23
N LEU A 39 -5.72 0.19 -9.33
CA LEU A 39 -6.31 0.25 -10.67
C LEU A 39 -6.94 -1.09 -11.07
N ALA A 40 -6.26 -2.20 -10.80
CA ALA A 40 -6.77 -3.55 -11.07
C ALA A 40 -8.09 -3.79 -10.32
N MET A 41 -8.14 -3.50 -9.02
CA MET A 41 -9.36 -3.56 -8.20
C MET A 41 -10.50 -2.75 -8.83
N ALA A 42 -10.22 -1.51 -9.24
CA ALA A 42 -11.22 -0.59 -9.78
C ALA A 42 -11.77 -1.01 -11.14
N LEU A 43 -10.93 -1.61 -11.98
CA LEU A 43 -11.33 -2.13 -13.28
C LEU A 43 -12.17 -3.42 -13.12
N GLU A 44 -11.78 -4.30 -12.19
CA GLU A 44 -12.51 -5.54 -11.89
C GLU A 44 -13.90 -5.24 -11.32
N GLU A 45 -14.02 -4.28 -10.40
CA GLU A 45 -15.31 -3.83 -9.86
C GLU A 45 -16.12 -2.99 -10.88
N GLY A 46 -15.56 -2.63 -12.03
CA GLY A 46 -16.23 -1.81 -13.02
C GLY A 46 -16.54 -0.39 -12.56
N VAL A 47 -15.90 0.10 -11.48
CA VAL A 47 -16.13 1.46 -10.95
C VAL A 47 -15.37 2.51 -11.75
N VAL A 48 -14.46 2.09 -12.62
CA VAL A 48 -13.79 2.90 -13.64
C VAL A 48 -13.67 2.12 -14.93
N ASP A 49 -13.60 2.85 -16.04
CA ASP A 49 -13.34 2.34 -17.38
C ASP A 49 -12.44 3.30 -18.18
N MET A 50 -12.13 2.97 -19.43
CA MET A 50 -11.27 3.80 -20.30
C MET A 50 -11.87 5.18 -20.62
N ASN A 51 -13.18 5.38 -20.42
CA ASN A 51 -13.88 6.65 -20.62
C ASN A 51 -13.95 7.47 -19.33
N SER A 52 -13.55 6.90 -18.20
CA SER A 52 -13.56 7.58 -16.92
C SER A 52 -12.65 8.80 -16.92
N SER A 53 -13.10 9.87 -16.30
CA SER A 53 -12.35 11.12 -16.18
C SER A 53 -12.29 11.61 -14.73
N PHE A 54 -11.23 12.36 -14.43
CA PHE A 54 -10.92 12.86 -13.10
C PHE A 54 -10.49 14.32 -13.20
N TYR A 55 -10.78 15.08 -12.15
CA TYR A 55 -10.25 16.43 -12.00
C TYR A 55 -9.27 16.48 -10.83
N CYS A 56 -8.11 17.07 -11.04
CA CYS A 56 -7.11 17.29 -10.00
C CYS A 56 -6.76 18.75 -9.87
N GLY A 57 -7.26 19.39 -8.81
CA GLY A 57 -6.93 20.77 -8.44
C GLY A 57 -5.68 20.91 -7.54
N GLY A 58 -4.86 19.85 -7.41
CA GLY A 58 -3.66 19.82 -6.55
C GLY A 58 -3.88 19.21 -5.18
N SER A 59 -5.12 19.12 -4.70
CA SER A 59 -5.48 18.44 -3.46
C SER A 59 -6.93 17.99 -3.47
N THR A 60 -7.28 17.09 -2.54
CA THR A 60 -8.66 16.65 -2.29
C THR A 60 -8.90 16.45 -0.80
N SER A 61 -10.09 16.83 -0.33
CA SER A 61 -10.52 16.59 1.04
C SER A 61 -11.03 15.16 1.17
N VAL A 62 -10.79 14.55 2.32
CA VAL A 62 -11.20 13.19 2.64
C VAL A 62 -11.92 13.20 3.97
N LEU A 63 -13.05 12.49 4.05
CA LEU A 63 -13.85 12.36 5.27
C LEU A 63 -12.99 11.80 6.41
N GLY A 64 -13.10 12.36 7.60
CA GLY A 64 -12.33 11.95 8.77
C GLY A 64 -10.87 12.48 8.80
N ARG A 65 -10.43 13.22 7.78
CA ARG A 65 -9.07 13.76 7.70
C ARG A 65 -9.07 15.30 7.81
N SER A 66 -8.33 15.83 8.78
CA SER A 66 -8.22 17.28 9.02
C SER A 66 -7.44 18.03 7.94
N THR A 67 -6.52 17.35 7.25
CA THR A 67 -5.68 17.93 6.20
C THR A 67 -5.95 17.28 4.85
N PRO A 68 -6.12 18.06 3.77
CA PRO A 68 -6.33 17.50 2.44
C PRO A 68 -5.17 16.59 1.99
N VAL A 69 -5.48 15.55 1.22
CA VAL A 69 -4.47 14.78 0.50
C VAL A 69 -3.97 15.61 -0.67
N ARG A 70 -2.65 15.79 -0.76
CA ARG A 70 -2.02 16.59 -1.80
C ARG A 70 -1.53 15.74 -2.95
N CYS A 71 -1.69 16.26 -4.16
CA CYS A 71 -0.99 15.75 -5.32
C CYS A 71 0.48 16.24 -5.31
N TRP A 72 1.37 15.47 -5.92
CA TRP A 72 2.77 15.90 -6.07
C TRP A 72 2.90 17.17 -6.93
N LYS A 73 1.97 17.39 -7.87
CA LYS A 73 1.89 18.61 -8.67
C LYS A 73 1.04 19.64 -7.94
N SER A 74 1.65 20.68 -7.40
CA SER A 74 0.99 21.68 -6.53
C SER A 74 -0.18 22.42 -7.21
N GLY A 75 -0.09 22.69 -8.51
CA GLY A 75 -1.18 23.31 -9.29
C GLY A 75 -2.22 22.32 -9.79
N GLY A 76 -2.07 21.02 -9.48
CA GLY A 76 -2.92 19.97 -10.01
C GLY A 76 -2.68 19.64 -11.48
N HIS A 77 -3.38 18.61 -11.96
CA HIS A 77 -3.29 18.15 -13.35
C HIS A 77 -4.47 18.66 -14.21
N GLY A 78 -5.47 19.29 -13.58
CA GLY A 78 -6.71 19.68 -14.27
C GLY A 78 -7.56 18.44 -14.59
N SER A 79 -8.35 18.56 -15.66
CA SER A 79 -9.14 17.44 -16.18
C SER A 79 -8.23 16.44 -16.91
N GLN A 80 -8.41 15.15 -16.62
CA GLN A 80 -7.59 14.06 -17.14
C GLN A 80 -8.42 12.78 -17.32
N THR A 81 -8.12 12.01 -18.35
CA THR A 81 -8.68 10.66 -18.53
C THR A 81 -8.06 9.70 -17.53
N LEU A 82 -8.63 8.48 -17.38
CA LEU A 82 -8.04 7.42 -16.56
C LEU A 82 -6.58 7.15 -16.97
N THR A 83 -6.31 7.01 -18.26
CA THR A 83 -4.94 6.81 -18.78
C THR A 83 -3.99 7.93 -18.37
N GLN A 84 -4.42 9.18 -18.49
CA GLN A 84 -3.61 10.33 -18.06
C GLN A 84 -3.42 10.37 -16.54
N ALA A 85 -4.42 9.98 -15.74
CA ALA A 85 -4.31 9.90 -14.29
C ALA A 85 -3.25 8.87 -13.85
N VAL A 86 -3.17 7.73 -14.55
CA VAL A 86 -2.14 6.72 -14.37
C VAL A 86 -0.77 7.23 -14.79
N GLN A 87 -0.63 7.78 -16.00
CA GLN A 87 0.63 8.33 -16.53
C GLN A 87 1.20 9.44 -15.62
N HIS A 88 0.34 10.30 -15.10
CA HIS A 88 0.72 11.37 -14.18
C HIS A 88 0.94 10.87 -12.74
N SER A 89 0.65 9.63 -12.44
CA SER A 89 0.65 9.12 -11.06
C SER A 89 -0.12 10.04 -10.10
N CYS A 90 -1.32 10.49 -10.50
CA CYS A 90 -2.08 11.52 -9.83
C CYS A 90 -2.70 11.02 -8.52
N ASN A 91 -2.20 11.47 -7.36
CA ASN A 91 -2.74 11.05 -6.05
C ASN A 91 -4.22 11.37 -5.90
N VAL A 92 -4.66 12.56 -6.32
CA VAL A 92 -6.07 12.97 -6.23
C VAL A 92 -6.99 12.04 -7.02
N ALA A 93 -6.59 11.64 -8.23
CA ALA A 93 -7.36 10.69 -9.02
C ALA A 93 -7.43 9.32 -8.32
N PHE A 94 -6.33 8.82 -7.77
CA PHE A 94 -6.30 7.53 -7.09
C PHE A 94 -7.07 7.52 -5.77
N VAL A 95 -7.10 8.62 -5.02
CA VAL A 95 -8.03 8.78 -3.88
C VAL A 95 -9.49 8.65 -4.34
N ASN A 96 -9.86 9.32 -5.43
CA ASN A 96 -11.22 9.20 -5.98
C ASN A 96 -11.52 7.77 -6.46
N ILE A 97 -10.56 7.08 -7.06
CA ILE A 97 -10.70 5.68 -7.48
C ILE A 97 -10.93 4.80 -6.26
N GLY A 98 -10.09 4.90 -5.22
CA GLY A 98 -10.26 4.14 -3.98
C GLY A 98 -11.62 4.38 -3.32
N GLN A 99 -12.09 5.62 -3.28
CA GLN A 99 -13.42 5.95 -2.76
C GLN A 99 -14.57 5.36 -3.59
N ARG A 100 -14.40 5.17 -4.90
CA ARG A 100 -15.39 4.48 -5.75
C ARG A 100 -15.41 2.97 -5.53
N ILE A 101 -14.25 2.37 -5.19
CA ILE A 101 -14.18 0.95 -4.79
C ILE A 101 -14.90 0.76 -3.45
N GLY A 102 -14.72 1.70 -2.53
CA GLY A 102 -15.20 1.62 -1.15
C GLY A 102 -14.27 0.82 -0.25
N GLU A 103 -14.42 1.05 1.06
CA GLU A 103 -13.52 0.50 2.07
C GLU A 103 -13.60 -1.02 2.19
N GLU A 104 -14.81 -1.58 2.21
CA GLU A 104 -15.02 -3.03 2.36
C GLU A 104 -14.43 -3.79 1.17
N ARG A 105 -14.76 -3.38 -0.07
CA ARG A 105 -14.24 -4.03 -1.27
C ARG A 105 -12.73 -3.89 -1.41
N PHE A 106 -12.20 -2.71 -1.10
CA PHE A 106 -10.76 -2.51 -1.13
C PHE A 106 -10.05 -3.42 -0.13
N TYR A 107 -10.65 -3.61 1.06
CA TYR A 107 -10.12 -4.48 2.11
C TYR A 107 -10.15 -5.96 1.68
N ASP A 108 -11.28 -6.42 1.08
CA ASP A 108 -11.41 -7.77 0.53
C ASP A 108 -10.34 -8.07 -0.54
N TYR A 109 -10.12 -7.14 -1.46
CA TYR A 109 -9.07 -7.30 -2.47
C TYR A 109 -7.67 -7.31 -1.84
N ALA A 110 -7.41 -6.46 -0.86
CA ALA A 110 -6.10 -6.43 -0.21
C ALA A 110 -5.78 -7.77 0.48
N GLU A 111 -6.76 -8.42 1.09
CA GLU A 111 -6.64 -9.80 1.60
C GLU A 111 -6.43 -10.80 0.46
N ALA A 112 -7.23 -10.74 -0.61
CA ALA A 112 -7.13 -11.64 -1.76
C ALA A 112 -5.78 -11.54 -2.49
N PHE A 113 -5.15 -10.36 -2.51
CA PHE A 113 -3.79 -10.17 -3.01
C PHE A 113 -2.71 -10.67 -2.02
N GLY A 114 -3.09 -11.17 -0.84
CA GLY A 114 -2.18 -11.76 0.14
C GLY A 114 -1.40 -10.73 0.96
N PHE A 115 -1.91 -9.49 1.10
CA PHE A 115 -1.24 -8.49 1.93
C PHE A 115 -1.43 -8.76 3.42
N PHE A 116 -2.48 -9.45 3.82
CA PHE A 116 -2.74 -9.89 5.19
C PHE A 116 -3.72 -11.08 5.19
N GLU A 117 -3.91 -11.66 6.37
CA GLU A 117 -4.92 -12.68 6.62
C GLU A 117 -5.83 -12.21 7.77
N ARG A 118 -7.15 -12.32 7.58
CA ARG A 118 -8.12 -12.02 8.64
C ARG A 118 -8.06 -13.06 9.75
N THR A 119 -8.09 -12.57 11.00
CA THR A 119 -7.99 -13.43 12.20
C THR A 119 -9.34 -13.72 12.85
N GLY A 120 -10.43 -13.13 12.39
CA GLY A 120 -11.74 -13.17 13.03
C GLY A 120 -11.91 -12.15 14.17
N ASP A 121 -10.86 -11.39 14.53
CA ASP A 121 -10.91 -10.24 15.42
C ASP A 121 -10.77 -8.97 14.57
N SER A 122 -11.87 -8.25 14.38
CA SER A 122 -11.91 -7.05 13.55
C SER A 122 -11.06 -5.89 14.08
N SER A 123 -10.71 -5.93 15.38
CA SER A 123 -9.86 -4.94 16.02
C SER A 123 -8.36 -5.25 15.93
N ALA A 124 -7.98 -6.47 15.51
CA ALA A 124 -6.59 -6.89 15.42
C ALA A 124 -5.85 -6.21 14.28
N GLN A 125 -4.64 -5.73 14.55
CA GLN A 125 -3.73 -5.34 13.48
C GLN A 125 -3.33 -6.59 12.70
N LEU A 126 -3.46 -6.54 11.37
CA LEU A 126 -3.26 -7.70 10.52
C LEU A 126 -1.85 -7.73 9.91
N THR A 127 -1.42 -8.94 9.62
CA THR A 127 -0.16 -9.24 8.96
C THR A 127 -0.36 -10.37 7.96
N GLY A 128 0.49 -10.43 6.95
CA GLY A 128 0.51 -11.52 5.97
C GLY A 128 1.91 -11.73 5.42
N THR A 129 2.17 -12.91 4.94
CA THR A 129 3.42 -13.32 4.27
C THR A 129 3.10 -13.97 2.94
N THR A 130 4.10 -14.12 2.07
CA THR A 130 3.91 -14.85 0.80
C THR A 130 4.01 -16.36 0.98
N GLY A 131 4.51 -16.82 2.14
CA GLY A 131 4.77 -18.23 2.40
C GLY A 131 5.93 -18.80 1.58
N ILE A 132 6.84 -17.96 1.11
CA ILE A 132 8.04 -18.43 0.40
C ILE A 132 8.87 -19.34 1.31
N ASP A 133 9.37 -20.46 0.77
CA ASP A 133 10.23 -21.41 1.50
C ASP A 133 11.64 -20.85 1.71
N LEU A 134 11.72 -19.70 2.37
CA LEU A 134 12.95 -19.04 2.80
C LEU A 134 12.76 -18.47 4.21
N GLY A 135 13.72 -18.74 5.09
CA GLY A 135 13.68 -18.20 6.44
C GLY A 135 13.83 -16.68 6.47
N GLY A 136 13.12 -16.02 7.41
CA GLY A 136 13.26 -14.60 7.68
C GLY A 136 12.32 -13.70 6.86
N GLU A 137 11.24 -14.25 6.33
CA GLU A 137 10.16 -13.43 5.74
C GLU A 137 9.47 -12.62 6.84
N SER A 138 9.38 -11.31 6.63
CA SER A 138 8.63 -10.41 7.51
C SER A 138 7.18 -10.33 7.07
N GLY A 139 6.28 -10.30 8.04
CA GLY A 139 4.89 -10.03 7.77
C GLY A 139 4.66 -8.56 7.41
N SER A 140 3.64 -8.29 6.62
CA SER A 140 3.14 -6.95 6.36
C SER A 140 2.62 -6.28 7.64
N ILE A 141 2.39 -4.98 7.58
CA ILE A 141 1.70 -4.22 8.63
C ILE A 141 0.49 -3.58 7.97
N TRP A 142 -0.71 -4.04 8.35
CA TRP A 142 -1.99 -3.57 7.81
C TRP A 142 -2.91 -3.15 8.94
N TRP A 143 -3.88 -2.30 8.66
CA TRP A 143 -4.85 -1.87 9.65
C TRP A 143 -5.80 -3.00 10.04
N SER A 144 -6.38 -2.87 11.24
CA SER A 144 -7.56 -3.65 11.62
C SER A 144 -8.75 -3.31 10.73
N GLU A 145 -9.65 -4.24 10.58
CA GLU A 145 -10.88 -4.04 9.79
C GLU A 145 -11.73 -2.88 10.32
N ASP A 146 -11.91 -2.79 11.63
CA ASP A 146 -12.65 -1.70 12.30
C ASP A 146 -12.10 -0.30 11.98
N VAL A 147 -10.78 -0.19 11.81
CA VAL A 147 -10.13 1.07 11.48
C VAL A 147 -10.21 1.38 10.00
N PHE A 148 -10.03 0.38 9.15
CA PHE A 148 -10.00 0.57 7.69
C PHE A 148 -11.41 0.76 7.13
N CYS A 149 -12.36 -0.09 7.54
CA CYS A 149 -13.75 -0.10 7.05
C CYS A 149 -14.66 0.84 7.86
N ASN A 150 -14.12 1.95 8.38
CA ASN A 150 -14.90 2.94 9.10
C ASN A 150 -15.48 3.98 8.14
N PRO A 151 -16.82 3.97 7.87
CA PRO A 151 -17.45 4.86 6.90
C PRO A 151 -17.41 6.34 7.30
N GLU A 152 -17.13 6.65 8.57
CA GLU A 152 -16.98 8.02 9.06
C GLU A 152 -15.54 8.55 8.90
N ASN A 153 -14.58 7.67 8.57
CA ASN A 153 -13.17 8.02 8.44
C ASN A 153 -12.48 7.28 7.30
N LEU A 154 -12.52 7.85 6.12
CA LEU A 154 -11.91 7.30 4.90
C LEU A 154 -10.41 7.63 4.75
N SER A 155 -9.74 8.06 5.83
CA SER A 155 -8.33 8.45 5.78
C SER A 155 -7.42 7.30 5.34
N GLN A 156 -7.70 6.08 5.83
CA GLN A 156 -6.90 4.89 5.56
C GLN A 156 -7.10 4.43 4.12
N LEU A 157 -8.34 4.35 3.67
CA LEU A 157 -8.67 4.06 2.26
C LEU A 157 -7.99 5.04 1.31
N ALA A 158 -8.10 6.34 1.59
CA ALA A 158 -7.49 7.36 0.76
C ALA A 158 -5.96 7.22 0.69
N ALA A 159 -5.29 6.94 1.81
CA ALA A 159 -3.84 6.73 1.85
C ALA A 159 -3.44 5.43 1.15
N ALA A 160 -4.16 4.34 1.40
CA ALA A 160 -3.92 3.03 0.77
C ALA A 160 -4.06 3.10 -0.74
N SER A 161 -5.01 3.89 -1.27
CA SER A 161 -5.26 4.03 -2.71
C SER A 161 -4.02 4.44 -3.52
N PHE A 162 -3.02 5.06 -2.89
CA PHE A 162 -1.75 5.42 -3.53
C PHE A 162 -0.53 4.88 -2.77
N GLY A 163 -0.73 3.85 -1.92
CA GLY A 163 0.32 3.03 -1.33
C GLY A 163 1.02 3.64 -0.13
N GLN A 164 0.31 4.38 0.71
CA GLN A 164 0.86 4.98 1.94
C GLN A 164 0.15 4.48 3.20
N THR A 165 0.83 4.60 4.32
CA THR A 165 0.39 4.31 5.69
C THR A 165 0.21 2.81 6.04
N PHE A 166 0.66 1.92 5.19
CA PHE A 166 0.84 0.48 5.47
C PHE A 166 2.19 0.01 4.96
N ASN A 167 2.68 -1.13 5.44
CA ASN A 167 3.96 -1.68 5.04
C ASN A 167 3.82 -3.10 4.51
N ILE A 168 4.49 -3.37 3.40
CA ILE A 168 4.59 -4.69 2.76
C ILE A 168 6.02 -4.97 2.36
N THR A 169 6.36 -6.24 2.15
CA THR A 169 7.67 -6.60 1.60
C THR A 169 7.73 -6.37 0.09
N PRO A 170 8.92 -6.17 -0.49
CA PRO A 170 9.09 -6.14 -1.95
C PRO A 170 8.55 -7.41 -2.63
N LEU A 171 8.67 -8.57 -1.99
CA LEU A 171 8.15 -9.83 -2.52
C LEU A 171 6.61 -9.83 -2.57
N GLN A 172 5.92 -9.37 -1.52
CA GLN A 172 4.46 -9.24 -1.54
C GLN A 172 4.00 -8.32 -2.67
N LEU A 173 4.67 -7.17 -2.85
CA LEU A 173 4.30 -6.24 -3.92
C LEU A 173 4.44 -6.88 -5.30
N ILE A 174 5.59 -7.51 -5.60
CA ILE A 174 5.80 -8.11 -6.94
C ILE A 174 4.86 -9.29 -7.18
N THR A 175 4.53 -10.07 -6.15
CA THR A 175 3.55 -11.15 -6.24
C THR A 175 2.17 -10.61 -6.63
N ALA A 176 1.71 -9.56 -5.95
CA ALA A 176 0.42 -8.92 -6.25
C ALA A 176 0.40 -8.29 -7.66
N VAL A 177 1.48 -7.58 -8.05
CA VAL A 177 1.59 -7.00 -9.40
C VAL A 177 1.62 -8.07 -10.49
N SER A 178 2.18 -9.25 -10.19
CA SER A 178 2.24 -10.37 -11.15
C SER A 178 0.87 -11.03 -11.36
N ALA A 179 -0.10 -10.77 -10.49
CA ALA A 179 -1.48 -11.25 -10.62
C ALA A 179 -2.38 -10.30 -11.45
N CYS A 180 -1.91 -9.07 -11.74
CA CYS A 180 -2.60 -8.08 -12.58
C CYS A 180 -2.26 -8.26 -14.05
#